data_f22a48afc2c2a10934c05e6659b51f5d
#
_entry.id   f22a48afc2c2a10934c05e6659b51f5d
#
_cell.length_a   1.000
_cell.length_b   1.000
_cell.length_c   1.000
_cell.angle_alpha   90.00
_cell.angle_beta   90.00
_cell.angle_gamma   90.00
#
_symmetry.space_group_name_H-M   'P 1'
#
loop_
_entity.id
_entity.type
_entity.pdbx_description
1 polymer ?
#
loop_
_entity_poly.entity_id
_entity_poly.type
_entity_poly.pdbx_seq_one_letter_code
_entity_poly.pdbx_strand_id
1 'polypeptide(L)'
;MAKKSKKKINASPSAADAYVTSTGMCVRSTGSQYDVLLDDSAGEVIPCKVKGNFRLKGIRTTNPVAVGDRVTLLRNADGSAYITAVAPRRNYIIRRASNLSKEASILAANLDGCMLVATLKHPVTATTFIDRFLATAEAYSVPATLVINKTDLLDNDRELLEAVRYLYESIGYTVVPVSAHTGEGLDRLRELLQGRTTLLSGNSGVGKSTLINDLIPGLDLRTAAISDVHDQGTHTTTFSEMFPLPFGGWIIDTPGVRGFGTIEMTPQEVSHYFPEIFRASDECRFGDCSHTHEPGCAVLKALEENRIAQSRYNSYLSILNEIDEGKYRAPQ
;
A
#
# COMPACT_ATOMS: atom_id res chain seq x y z
N MET A 1 52.76 -35.15 31.62
CA MET A 1 51.77 -35.00 30.52
C MET A 1 51.48 -33.53 30.33
N ALA A 2 52.08 -32.92 29.34
CA ALA A 2 51.96 -31.47 29.06
C ALA A 2 50.84 -31.19 28.07
N LYS A 3 49.82 -30.41 28.50
CA LYS A 3 48.73 -29.94 27.62
C LYS A 3 49.27 -28.82 26.71
N LYS A 4 49.34 -29.08 25.39
CA LYS A 4 49.63 -28.10 24.36
C LYS A 4 48.39 -27.18 24.19
N SER A 5 48.52 -25.91 24.60
CA SER A 5 47.52 -24.86 24.27
C SER A 5 47.66 -24.48 22.78
N LYS A 6 46.60 -24.69 22.01
CA LYS A 6 46.51 -24.18 20.64
C LYS A 6 46.22 -22.67 20.67
N LYS A 7 47.22 -21.87 20.37
CA LYS A 7 47.07 -20.44 20.06
C LYS A 7 46.20 -20.30 18.79
N LYS A 8 45.02 -19.70 18.90
CA LYS A 8 44.25 -19.24 17.75
C LYS A 8 45.01 -18.05 17.16
N ILE A 9 45.56 -18.25 15.96
CA ILE A 9 46.09 -17.18 15.13
C ILE A 9 44.90 -16.41 14.60
N ASN A 10 44.75 -15.15 15.03
CA ASN A 10 43.84 -14.20 14.40
C ASN A 10 44.48 -13.87 13.03
N ALA A 11 43.93 -14.44 11.96
CA ALA A 11 44.25 -14.03 10.63
C ALA A 11 43.68 -12.60 10.41
N SER A 12 44.55 -11.67 10.07
CA SER A 12 44.19 -10.35 9.56
C SER A 12 43.36 -10.55 8.27
N PRO A 13 42.31 -9.74 8.02
CA PRO A 13 41.53 -9.88 6.77
C PRO A 13 42.45 -9.67 5.57
N SER A 14 42.39 -10.57 4.61
CA SER A 14 43.15 -10.46 3.36
C SER A 14 42.62 -9.28 2.53
N ALA A 15 43.42 -8.72 1.64
CA ALA A 15 43.07 -7.63 0.73
C ALA A 15 41.87 -7.97 -0.22
N ALA A 16 41.37 -9.21 -0.17
CA ALA A 16 40.17 -9.68 -0.89
C ALA A 16 38.86 -9.31 -0.19
N ASP A 17 38.88 -8.83 1.07
CA ASP A 17 37.68 -8.48 1.87
C ASP A 17 37.42 -6.96 1.89
N ALA A 18 37.87 -6.21 0.89
CA ALA A 18 37.54 -4.79 0.76
C ALA A 18 36.07 -4.65 0.38
N TYR A 19 35.23 -4.24 1.33
CA TYR A 19 33.83 -3.89 1.10
C TYR A 19 33.63 -2.38 1.24
N VAL A 20 32.67 -1.85 0.45
CA VAL A 20 32.24 -0.46 0.54
C VAL A 20 30.84 -0.45 1.14
N THR A 21 30.64 0.38 2.16
CA THR A 21 29.31 0.62 2.74
C THR A 21 28.63 1.72 1.94
N SER A 22 27.42 1.47 1.48
CA SER A 22 26.58 2.43 0.76
C SER A 22 25.18 2.45 1.37
N THR A 23 24.43 3.51 1.09
CA THR A 23 23.01 3.62 1.42
C THR A 23 22.18 3.78 0.15
N GLY A 24 20.91 3.43 0.23
CA GLY A 24 20.02 3.53 -0.91
C GLY A 24 18.56 3.25 -0.56
N MET A 25 17.72 3.28 -1.58
CA MET A 25 16.32 2.98 -1.49
C MET A 25 15.98 1.70 -2.26
N CYS A 26 15.26 0.78 -1.62
CA CYS A 26 14.75 -0.42 -2.29
C CYS A 26 13.66 -0.02 -3.28
N VAL A 27 13.91 -0.20 -4.58
CA VAL A 27 12.98 0.17 -5.66
C VAL A 27 12.24 -1.02 -6.24
N ARG A 28 12.72 -2.26 -5.98
CA ARG A 28 12.06 -3.49 -6.39
C ARG A 28 12.33 -4.60 -5.40
N SER A 29 11.32 -5.42 -5.13
CA SER A 29 11.41 -6.57 -4.22
C SER A 29 10.75 -7.79 -4.86
N THR A 30 11.51 -8.87 -5.03
CA THR A 30 11.00 -10.17 -5.50
C THR A 30 10.90 -11.19 -4.38
N GLY A 31 11.12 -10.74 -3.13
CA GLY A 31 11.14 -11.60 -1.93
C GLY A 31 12.49 -12.28 -1.68
N SER A 32 13.26 -12.60 -2.70
CA SER A 32 14.59 -13.20 -2.57
C SER A 32 15.71 -12.29 -3.09
N GLN A 33 15.38 -11.34 -3.93
CA GLN A 33 16.29 -10.35 -4.52
C GLN A 33 15.66 -8.96 -4.43
N TYR A 34 16.49 -7.96 -4.23
CA TYR A 34 16.10 -6.56 -4.05
C TYR A 34 16.95 -5.69 -4.96
N ASP A 35 16.31 -4.81 -5.73
CA ASP A 35 17.02 -3.80 -6.49
C ASP A 35 17.04 -2.52 -5.67
N VAL A 36 18.24 -1.97 -5.45
CA VAL A 36 18.47 -0.80 -4.60
C VAL A 36 19.04 0.34 -5.43
N LEU A 37 18.35 1.46 -5.46
CA LEU A 37 18.84 2.72 -6.01
C LEU A 37 19.80 3.36 -5.00
N LEU A 38 21.04 3.54 -5.39
CA LEU A 38 22.08 4.11 -4.53
C LEU A 38 21.91 5.62 -4.37
N ASP A 39 22.28 6.12 -3.18
CA ASP A 39 22.23 7.56 -2.87
C ASP A 39 23.42 8.33 -3.42
N ASP A 40 24.57 7.66 -3.52
CA ASP A 40 25.89 8.23 -3.87
C ASP A 40 26.21 8.20 -5.36
N SER A 41 25.30 7.63 -6.18
CA SER A 41 25.47 7.50 -7.63
C SER A 41 24.23 7.91 -8.38
N ALA A 42 24.40 8.70 -9.44
CA ALA A 42 23.31 9.27 -10.22
C ALA A 42 22.48 8.19 -10.94
N GLY A 43 21.50 7.61 -10.22
CA GLY A 43 20.54 6.66 -10.78
C GLY A 43 21.05 5.21 -10.89
N GLU A 44 22.18 4.85 -10.27
CA GLU A 44 22.64 3.46 -10.27
C GLU A 44 21.74 2.57 -9.40
N VAL A 45 21.20 1.53 -10.02
CA VAL A 45 20.39 0.50 -9.35
C VAL A 45 21.19 -0.79 -9.34
N ILE A 46 21.39 -1.36 -8.14
CA ILE A 46 22.16 -2.60 -7.98
C ILE A 46 21.32 -3.72 -7.38
N PRO A 47 21.47 -4.96 -7.88
CA PRO A 47 20.82 -6.11 -7.30
C PRO A 47 21.47 -6.50 -5.98
N CYS A 48 20.65 -6.65 -4.94
CA CYS A 48 21.09 -6.98 -3.59
C CYS A 48 20.38 -8.23 -3.06
N LYS A 49 21.04 -8.90 -2.11
CA LYS A 49 20.46 -9.97 -1.30
C LYS A 49 20.48 -9.57 0.17
N VAL A 50 19.64 -10.22 0.95
CA VAL A 50 19.66 -10.10 2.41
C VAL A 50 20.55 -11.19 3.00
N LYS A 51 21.40 -10.84 3.97
CA LYS A 51 22.26 -11.82 4.65
C LYS A 51 21.40 -12.78 5.49
N GLY A 52 21.63 -14.10 5.44
CA GLY A 52 20.74 -15.16 5.95
C GLY A 52 20.31 -15.08 7.43
N ASN A 53 20.96 -14.24 8.25
CA ASN A 53 20.59 -13.99 9.65
C ASN A 53 19.87 -12.65 9.87
N PHE A 54 19.48 -11.98 8.79
CA PHE A 54 18.81 -10.69 8.88
C PHE A 54 17.36 -10.87 9.34
N ARG A 55 17.07 -10.44 10.56
CA ARG A 55 15.72 -10.40 11.13
C ARG A 55 15.44 -8.99 11.63
N LEU A 56 14.37 -8.39 11.15
CA LEU A 56 13.85 -7.17 11.76
C LEU A 56 13.22 -7.52 13.10
N LYS A 57 13.68 -6.89 14.19
CA LYS A 57 13.09 -7.06 15.51
C LYS A 57 11.63 -6.60 15.49
N GLY A 58 10.71 -7.47 15.87
CA GLY A 58 9.30 -7.13 16.13
C GLY A 58 8.32 -7.39 15.00
N ILE A 59 8.74 -7.70 13.77
CA ILE A 59 7.82 -7.97 12.66
C ILE A 59 8.09 -9.36 12.09
N ARG A 60 7.10 -10.26 12.19
CA ARG A 60 7.11 -11.57 11.52
C ARG A 60 6.64 -11.38 10.08
N THR A 61 7.56 -11.09 9.18
CA THR A 61 7.25 -10.94 7.74
C THR A 61 8.05 -11.94 6.93
N THR A 62 7.45 -12.43 5.83
CA THR A 62 8.16 -13.24 4.83
C THR A 62 9.29 -12.48 4.14
N ASN A 63 9.11 -11.16 3.98
CA ASN A 63 10.08 -10.28 3.32
C ASN A 63 10.56 -9.21 4.30
N PRO A 64 11.83 -9.26 4.75
CA PRO A 64 12.36 -8.28 5.69
C PRO A 64 12.52 -6.88 5.08
N VAL A 65 12.66 -6.77 3.76
CA VAL A 65 12.82 -5.50 3.03
C VAL A 65 11.65 -5.30 2.08
N ALA A 66 11.09 -4.13 2.09
CA ALA A 66 9.98 -3.72 1.22
C ALA A 66 10.41 -2.61 0.26
N VAL A 67 9.63 -2.41 -0.79
CA VAL A 67 9.78 -1.28 -1.70
C VAL A 67 9.55 0.02 -0.93
N GLY A 68 10.43 1.02 -1.14
CA GLY A 68 10.45 2.28 -0.39
C GLY A 68 11.30 2.26 0.89
N ASP A 69 11.83 1.10 1.30
CA ASP A 69 12.75 1.05 2.44
C ASP A 69 14.09 1.75 2.15
N ARG A 70 14.55 2.52 3.13
CA ARG A 70 15.91 3.02 3.16
C ARG A 70 16.81 1.96 3.76
N VAL A 71 17.84 1.56 3.02
CA VAL A 71 18.71 0.43 3.39
C VAL A 71 20.18 0.82 3.43
N THR A 72 20.92 0.12 4.29
CA THR A 72 22.38 0.11 4.28
C THR A 72 22.84 -1.21 3.68
N LEU A 73 23.83 -1.16 2.81
CA LEU A 73 24.37 -2.33 2.13
C LEU A 73 25.90 -2.36 2.14
N LEU A 74 26.43 -3.57 2.04
CA LEU A 74 27.85 -3.84 1.80
C LEU A 74 28.01 -4.31 0.36
N ARG A 75 28.90 -3.64 -0.36
CA ARG A 75 29.30 -3.97 -1.74
C ARG A 75 30.68 -4.62 -1.69
N ASN A 76 30.79 -5.82 -2.18
CA ASN A 76 32.06 -6.54 -2.27
C ASN A 76 32.79 -6.21 -3.58
N ALA A 77 34.08 -6.45 -3.60
CA ALA A 77 34.94 -6.23 -4.78
C ALA A 77 34.53 -7.12 -5.98
N ASP A 78 33.86 -8.24 -5.73
CA ASP A 78 33.33 -9.15 -6.76
C ASP A 78 31.99 -8.68 -7.38
N GLY A 79 31.49 -7.51 -6.98
CA GLY A 79 30.22 -6.95 -7.46
C GLY A 79 28.98 -7.44 -6.70
N SER A 80 29.11 -8.38 -5.76
CA SER A 80 27.98 -8.81 -4.93
C SER A 80 27.63 -7.74 -3.89
N ALA A 81 26.33 -7.56 -3.62
CA ALA A 81 25.82 -6.60 -2.65
C ALA A 81 24.83 -7.25 -1.67
N TYR A 82 24.96 -6.88 -0.40
CA TYR A 82 24.12 -7.42 0.67
C TYR A 82 23.55 -6.31 1.53
N ILE A 83 22.23 -6.33 1.71
CA ILE A 83 21.54 -5.45 2.65
C ILE A 83 21.86 -5.90 4.07
N THR A 84 22.34 -4.98 4.89
CA THR A 84 22.77 -5.21 6.27
C THR A 84 21.89 -4.53 7.30
N ALA A 85 21.19 -3.45 6.92
CA ALA A 85 20.24 -2.76 7.77
C ALA A 85 19.10 -2.16 6.97
N VAL A 86 17.95 -2.00 7.62
CA VAL A 86 16.82 -1.19 7.16
C VAL A 86 16.61 -0.08 8.17
N ALA A 87 16.52 1.14 7.69
CA ALA A 87 16.23 2.31 8.52
C ALA A 87 14.81 2.22 9.12
N PRO A 88 14.53 2.89 10.25
CA PRO A 88 13.18 2.97 10.80
C PRO A 88 12.18 3.47 9.75
N ARG A 89 11.08 2.75 9.58
CA ARG A 89 10.00 3.13 8.68
C ARG A 89 9.13 4.20 9.31
N ARG A 90 8.74 5.21 8.53
CA ARG A 90 7.75 6.21 8.93
C ARG A 90 6.35 5.61 8.97
N ASN A 91 6.02 4.86 7.94
CA ASN A 91 4.80 4.09 7.78
C ASN A 91 5.03 2.93 6.79
N TYR A 92 4.06 2.05 6.68
CA TYR A 92 4.09 0.95 5.71
C TYR A 92 2.68 0.41 5.49
N ILE A 93 2.49 -0.33 4.43
CA ILE A 93 1.25 -1.06 4.16
C ILE A 93 1.57 -2.54 4.02
N ILE A 94 0.77 -3.39 4.67
CA ILE A 94 0.91 -4.84 4.60
C ILE A 94 -0.17 -5.49 3.74
N ARG A 95 0.18 -6.65 3.21
CA ARG A 95 -0.75 -7.61 2.63
C ARG A 95 -0.67 -8.91 3.44
N ARG A 96 -1.79 -9.43 3.85
CA ARG A 96 -1.88 -10.77 4.41
C ARG A 96 -2.01 -11.79 3.28
N ALA A 97 -1.30 -12.91 3.36
CA ALA A 97 -1.54 -14.01 2.45
C ALA A 97 -2.94 -14.59 2.67
N SER A 98 -3.69 -14.81 1.59
CA SER A 98 -5.09 -15.24 1.61
C SER A 98 -5.33 -16.64 2.18
N ASN A 99 -4.30 -17.43 2.43
CA ASN A 99 -4.42 -18.81 2.91
C ASN A 99 -3.44 -19.08 4.04
N LEU A 100 -4.00 -19.31 5.25
CA LEU A 100 -3.41 -20.06 6.37
C LEU A 100 -1.98 -19.70 6.85
N SER A 101 -1.22 -18.87 6.19
CA SER A 101 0.08 -18.42 6.69
C SER A 101 -0.10 -17.23 7.65
N LYS A 102 0.44 -17.38 8.86
CA LYS A 102 0.50 -16.30 9.87
C LYS A 102 1.46 -15.17 9.49
N GLU A 103 1.93 -15.13 8.25
CA GLU A 103 2.96 -14.22 7.80
C GLU A 103 2.37 -13.12 6.92
N ALA A 104 2.56 -11.87 7.32
CA ALA A 104 2.22 -10.70 6.55
C ALA A 104 3.39 -10.33 5.62
N SER A 105 3.10 -9.79 4.46
CA SER A 105 4.09 -9.22 3.54
C SER A 105 3.93 -7.72 3.50
N ILE A 106 5.00 -6.98 3.75
CA ILE A 106 4.98 -5.52 3.57
C ILE A 106 5.02 -5.24 2.08
N LEU A 107 4.00 -4.53 1.59
CA LEU A 107 3.87 -4.15 0.18
C LEU A 107 4.78 -2.97 -0.16
N ALA A 108 4.75 -1.93 0.67
CA ALA A 108 5.49 -0.70 0.50
C ALA A 108 5.70 -0.01 1.84
N ALA A 109 6.76 0.79 1.94
CA ALA A 109 7.13 1.54 3.14
C ALA A 109 7.48 2.99 2.80
N ASN A 110 7.45 3.86 3.82
CA ASN A 110 7.84 5.28 3.74
C ASN A 110 7.03 6.08 2.71
N LEU A 111 5.72 5.82 2.67
CA LEU A 111 4.78 6.43 1.75
C LEU A 111 4.45 7.88 2.18
N ASP A 112 4.34 8.78 1.22
CA ASP A 112 3.77 10.13 1.39
C ASP A 112 2.26 10.14 1.17
N GLY A 113 1.73 9.10 0.51
CA GLY A 113 0.32 8.90 0.29
C GLY A 113 0.02 7.61 -0.44
N CYS A 114 -1.26 7.31 -0.55
CA CYS A 114 -1.78 6.25 -1.41
C CYS A 114 -2.95 6.78 -2.25
N MET A 115 -3.10 6.23 -3.46
CA MET A 115 -4.18 6.59 -4.37
C MET A 115 -4.95 5.33 -4.75
N LEU A 116 -6.26 5.38 -4.57
CA LEU A 116 -7.17 4.37 -5.09
C LEU A 116 -7.73 4.83 -6.42
N VAL A 117 -7.41 4.11 -7.49
CA VAL A 117 -8.07 4.29 -8.78
C VAL A 117 -9.35 3.47 -8.80
N ALA A 118 -10.47 4.16 -8.93
CA ALA A 118 -11.80 3.59 -9.00
C ALA A 118 -12.51 4.05 -10.27
N THR A 119 -13.54 3.35 -10.67
CA THR A 119 -14.41 3.71 -11.81
C THR A 119 -15.86 3.52 -11.40
N LEU A 120 -16.73 4.45 -11.82
CA LEU A 120 -18.17 4.39 -11.57
C LEU A 120 -18.90 3.57 -12.62
N LYS A 121 -18.25 3.35 -13.78
CA LYS A 121 -18.71 2.46 -14.88
C LYS A 121 -17.51 1.70 -15.47
N HIS A 122 -17.76 0.53 -16.00
CA HIS A 122 -16.88 -0.28 -16.85
C HIS A 122 -15.40 -0.44 -16.39
N PRO A 123 -15.15 -1.15 -15.27
CA PRO A 123 -16.08 -1.82 -14.34
C PRO A 123 -16.59 -0.88 -13.24
N VAL A 124 -17.67 -1.22 -12.57
CA VAL A 124 -18.11 -0.51 -11.37
C VAL A 124 -17.22 -0.92 -10.20
N THR A 125 -16.64 0.06 -9.50
CA THR A 125 -15.96 -0.16 -8.23
C THR A 125 -16.97 -0.05 -7.09
N ALA A 126 -17.15 -1.13 -6.32
CA ALA A 126 -18.09 -1.13 -5.20
C ALA A 126 -17.64 -0.13 -4.11
N THR A 127 -18.58 0.60 -3.53
CA THR A 127 -18.32 1.54 -2.43
C THR A 127 -17.67 0.86 -1.25
N THR A 128 -18.08 -0.37 -0.91
CA THR A 128 -17.46 -1.18 0.15
C THR A 128 -15.96 -1.45 -0.09
N PHE A 129 -15.53 -1.57 -1.35
CA PHE A 129 -14.12 -1.70 -1.68
C PHE A 129 -13.37 -0.38 -1.49
N ILE A 130 -13.98 0.74 -1.91
CA ILE A 130 -13.41 2.09 -1.70
C ILE A 130 -13.26 2.35 -0.20
N ASP A 131 -14.30 2.12 0.57
CA ASP A 131 -14.34 2.39 2.00
C ASP A 131 -13.34 1.53 2.77
N ARG A 132 -13.18 0.28 2.39
CA ARG A 132 -12.19 -0.63 2.97
C ARG A 132 -10.76 -0.16 2.68
N PHE A 133 -10.50 0.31 1.47
CA PHE A 133 -9.20 0.89 1.13
C PHE A 133 -8.90 2.12 2.00
N LEU A 134 -9.87 3.03 2.12
CA LEU A 134 -9.73 4.26 2.91
C LEU A 134 -9.52 3.93 4.40
N ALA A 135 -10.30 3.03 4.98
CA ALA A 135 -10.12 2.58 6.35
C ALA A 135 -8.74 1.94 6.59
N THR A 136 -8.22 1.20 5.58
CA THR A 136 -6.87 0.65 5.63
C THR A 136 -5.83 1.76 5.65
N ALA A 137 -5.97 2.76 4.80
CA ALA A 137 -5.05 3.88 4.73
C ALA A 137 -5.01 4.65 6.06
N GLU A 138 -6.17 4.90 6.69
CA GLU A 138 -6.28 5.49 8.02
C GLU A 138 -5.53 4.66 9.08
N ALA A 139 -5.74 3.35 9.11
CA ALA A 139 -5.09 2.46 10.08
C ALA A 139 -3.57 2.46 9.99
N TYR A 140 -3.01 2.67 8.78
CA TYR A 140 -1.57 2.77 8.57
C TYR A 140 -1.05 4.21 8.55
N SER A 141 -1.90 5.19 8.85
CA SER A 141 -1.56 6.63 8.84
C SER A 141 -0.95 7.06 7.51
N VAL A 142 -1.50 6.58 6.40
CA VAL A 142 -1.09 6.94 5.04
C VAL A 142 -2.19 7.80 4.41
N PRO A 143 -1.92 9.08 4.08
CA PRO A 143 -2.91 9.95 3.43
C PRO A 143 -3.45 9.32 2.15
N ALA A 144 -4.79 9.26 2.02
CA ALA A 144 -5.45 8.64 0.89
C ALA A 144 -6.09 9.65 -0.05
N THR A 145 -5.98 9.38 -1.36
CA THR A 145 -6.68 10.12 -2.43
C THR A 145 -7.51 9.13 -3.24
N LEU A 146 -8.76 9.49 -3.52
CA LEU A 146 -9.64 8.73 -4.40
C LEU A 146 -9.55 9.31 -5.82
N VAL A 147 -9.08 8.51 -6.76
CA VAL A 147 -8.98 8.88 -8.19
C VAL A 147 -10.13 8.20 -8.93
N ILE A 148 -11.10 8.96 -9.42
CA ILE A 148 -12.22 8.45 -10.22
C ILE A 148 -11.82 8.54 -11.68
N ASN A 149 -11.44 7.41 -12.27
CA ASN A 149 -11.03 7.33 -13.67
C ASN A 149 -12.19 7.01 -14.61
N LYS A 150 -11.97 7.23 -15.90
CA LYS A 150 -12.93 7.03 -16.99
C LYS A 150 -14.14 7.96 -16.90
N THR A 151 -13.90 9.24 -16.52
CA THR A 151 -14.95 10.25 -16.44
C THR A 151 -15.61 10.52 -17.79
N ASP A 152 -14.90 10.24 -18.89
CA ASP A 152 -15.42 10.27 -20.26
C ASP A 152 -16.62 9.33 -20.52
N LEU A 153 -16.76 8.28 -19.69
CA LEU A 153 -17.90 7.36 -19.79
C LEU A 153 -19.12 7.81 -18.95
N LEU A 154 -19.05 8.98 -18.30
CA LEU A 154 -20.07 9.49 -17.39
C LEU A 154 -20.89 10.65 -17.95
N ASP A 155 -20.86 10.92 -19.25
CA ASP A 155 -21.51 12.09 -19.86
C ASP A 155 -23.00 12.24 -19.50
N ASN A 156 -23.71 11.13 -19.35
CA ASN A 156 -25.12 11.12 -18.93
C ASN A 156 -25.34 10.88 -17.43
N ASP A 157 -24.27 10.74 -16.66
CA ASP A 157 -24.32 10.37 -15.23
C ASP A 157 -23.37 11.26 -14.40
N ARG A 158 -23.21 12.52 -14.78
CA ARG A 158 -22.40 13.50 -14.02
C ARG A 158 -22.89 13.69 -12.59
N GLU A 159 -24.18 13.56 -12.36
CA GLU A 159 -24.76 13.61 -11.01
C GLU A 159 -24.20 12.50 -10.10
N LEU A 160 -23.95 11.31 -10.65
CA LEU A 160 -23.31 10.22 -9.90
C LEU A 160 -21.87 10.58 -9.47
N LEU A 161 -21.11 11.20 -10.38
CA LEU A 161 -19.75 11.66 -10.07
C LEU A 161 -19.77 12.72 -8.97
N GLU A 162 -20.66 13.71 -9.07
CA GLU A 162 -20.77 14.77 -8.06
C GLU A 162 -21.25 14.22 -6.70
N ALA A 163 -22.17 13.26 -6.70
CA ALA A 163 -22.62 12.60 -5.48
C ALA A 163 -21.46 11.84 -4.78
N VAL A 164 -20.65 11.11 -5.55
CA VAL A 164 -19.47 10.42 -5.01
C VAL A 164 -18.43 11.40 -4.51
N ARG A 165 -18.15 12.47 -5.26
CA ARG A 165 -17.24 13.53 -4.82
C ARG A 165 -17.69 14.14 -3.51
N TYR A 166 -18.95 14.60 -3.46
CA TYR A 166 -19.53 15.21 -2.25
C TYR A 166 -19.42 14.28 -1.04
N LEU A 167 -19.75 12.99 -1.22
CA LEU A 167 -19.66 11.99 -0.16
C LEU A 167 -18.24 11.96 0.46
N TYR A 168 -17.22 11.75 -0.34
CA TYR A 168 -15.87 11.56 0.18
C TYR A 168 -15.17 12.86 0.55
N GLU A 169 -15.40 13.96 -0.17
CA GLU A 169 -14.85 15.28 0.16
C GLU A 169 -15.46 15.83 1.47
N SER A 170 -16.74 15.59 1.75
CA SER A 170 -17.38 15.99 3.02
C SER A 170 -16.80 15.27 4.25
N ILE A 171 -16.26 14.07 4.06
CA ILE A 171 -15.56 13.31 5.10
C ILE A 171 -14.15 13.86 5.33
N GLY A 172 -13.51 14.43 4.29
CA GLY A 172 -12.18 15.02 4.31
C GLY A 172 -11.19 14.39 3.35
N TYR A 173 -11.63 13.46 2.48
CA TYR A 173 -10.77 12.86 1.45
C TYR A 173 -10.64 13.75 0.22
N THR A 174 -9.47 13.72 -0.40
CA THR A 174 -9.29 14.32 -1.73
C THR A 174 -9.85 13.39 -2.79
N VAL A 175 -10.73 13.92 -3.67
CA VAL A 175 -11.26 13.20 -4.83
C VAL A 175 -10.80 13.87 -6.11
N VAL A 176 -10.23 13.08 -7.04
CA VAL A 176 -9.70 13.57 -8.31
C VAL A 176 -10.38 12.84 -9.45
N PRO A 177 -11.35 13.48 -10.14
CA PRO A 177 -11.88 12.95 -11.39
C PRO A 177 -10.81 13.04 -12.50
N VAL A 178 -10.65 11.94 -13.25
CA VAL A 178 -9.70 11.88 -14.36
C VAL A 178 -10.26 11.04 -15.52
N SER A 179 -9.76 11.28 -16.70
CA SER A 179 -9.87 10.36 -17.83
C SER A 179 -8.49 10.15 -18.45
N ALA A 180 -7.95 8.97 -18.28
CA ALA A 180 -6.73 8.58 -18.98
C ALA A 180 -6.89 8.61 -20.51
N HIS A 181 -8.14 8.42 -20.99
CA HIS A 181 -8.42 8.43 -22.43
C HIS A 181 -8.37 9.82 -23.04
N THR A 182 -8.88 10.84 -22.34
CA THR A 182 -8.97 12.23 -22.83
C THR A 182 -7.87 13.13 -22.28
N GLY A 183 -7.17 12.71 -21.23
CA GLY A 183 -6.20 13.53 -20.50
C GLY A 183 -6.81 14.46 -19.47
N GLU A 184 -8.14 14.49 -19.30
CA GLU A 184 -8.82 15.31 -18.30
C GLU A 184 -8.35 14.96 -16.89
N GLY A 185 -8.05 15.99 -16.07
CA GLY A 185 -7.67 15.84 -14.67
C GLY A 185 -6.23 15.35 -14.42
N LEU A 186 -5.46 14.99 -15.45
CA LEU A 186 -4.09 14.48 -15.31
C LEU A 186 -3.13 15.52 -14.71
N ASP A 187 -3.31 16.81 -14.99
CA ASP A 187 -2.46 17.85 -14.43
C ASP A 187 -2.63 17.94 -12.92
N ARG A 188 -3.86 17.84 -12.43
CA ARG A 188 -4.13 17.80 -10.99
C ARG A 188 -3.51 16.56 -10.34
N LEU A 189 -3.54 15.44 -11.03
CA LEU A 189 -2.89 14.21 -10.56
C LEU A 189 -1.37 14.37 -10.49
N ARG A 190 -0.75 15.01 -11.50
CA ARG A 190 0.70 15.32 -11.49
C ARG A 190 1.09 16.20 -10.30
N GLU A 191 0.33 17.27 -10.03
CA GLU A 191 0.57 18.15 -8.88
C GLU A 191 0.57 17.38 -7.55
N LEU A 192 -0.39 16.46 -7.36
CA LEU A 192 -0.52 15.68 -6.13
C LEU A 192 0.59 14.64 -5.97
N LEU A 193 1.18 14.18 -7.08
CA LEU A 193 2.25 13.19 -7.12
C LEU A 193 3.64 13.80 -7.03
N GLN A 194 3.78 15.09 -7.38
CA GLN A 194 5.07 15.75 -7.49
C GLN A 194 5.89 15.69 -6.19
N GLY A 195 7.10 15.12 -6.28
CA GLY A 195 8.03 15.00 -5.17
C GLY A 195 7.63 13.98 -4.10
N ARG A 196 6.57 13.21 -4.33
CA ARG A 196 6.02 12.24 -3.35
C ARG A 196 6.26 10.80 -3.75
N THR A 197 6.35 9.93 -2.76
CA THR A 197 6.30 8.47 -2.92
C THR A 197 4.87 8.00 -2.67
N THR A 198 4.17 7.61 -3.73
CA THR A 198 2.75 7.31 -3.70
C THR A 198 2.47 5.89 -4.14
N LEU A 199 1.74 5.13 -3.30
CA LEU A 199 1.24 3.80 -3.65
C LEU A 199 -0.02 3.95 -4.52
N LEU A 200 -0.03 3.32 -5.69
CA LEU A 200 -1.19 3.28 -6.57
C LEU A 200 -1.89 1.92 -6.48
N SER A 201 -3.18 1.93 -6.18
CA SER A 201 -4.01 0.74 -6.03
C SER A 201 -5.32 0.87 -6.83
N GLY A 202 -6.03 -0.22 -6.98
CA GLY A 202 -7.34 -0.29 -7.64
C GLY A 202 -7.56 -1.63 -8.33
N ASN A 203 -8.81 -1.94 -8.64
CA ASN A 203 -9.21 -3.19 -9.25
C ASN A 203 -8.66 -3.37 -10.68
N SER A 204 -8.75 -4.60 -11.20
CA SER A 204 -8.45 -4.85 -12.61
C SER A 204 -9.42 -4.07 -13.52
N GLY A 205 -8.91 -3.52 -14.61
CA GLY A 205 -9.74 -2.82 -15.61
C GLY A 205 -10.10 -1.36 -15.27
N VAL A 206 -9.73 -0.83 -14.10
CA VAL A 206 -9.99 0.59 -13.75
C VAL A 206 -9.07 1.58 -14.46
N GLY A 207 -8.07 1.10 -15.21
CA GLY A 207 -7.17 1.93 -16.02
C GLY A 207 -5.88 2.36 -15.32
N LYS A 208 -5.42 1.67 -14.27
CA LYS A 208 -4.16 1.99 -13.57
C LYS A 208 -2.95 2.05 -14.52
N SER A 209 -2.73 0.98 -15.30
CA SER A 209 -1.58 0.91 -16.22
C SER A 209 -1.61 2.01 -17.27
N THR A 210 -2.80 2.37 -17.76
CA THR A 210 -2.97 3.49 -18.69
C THR A 210 -2.57 4.80 -18.02
N LEU A 211 -3.07 5.06 -16.80
CA LEU A 211 -2.70 6.27 -16.05
C LEU A 211 -1.20 6.35 -15.78
N ILE A 212 -0.56 5.23 -15.42
CA ILE A 212 0.89 5.20 -15.18
C ILE A 212 1.66 5.51 -16.48
N ASN A 213 1.25 4.92 -17.61
CA ASN A 213 1.87 5.18 -18.91
C ASN A 213 1.72 6.66 -19.34
N ASP A 214 0.57 7.31 -19.05
CA ASP A 214 0.36 8.73 -19.32
C ASP A 214 1.21 9.65 -18.42
N LEU A 215 1.45 9.23 -17.18
CA LEU A 215 2.27 9.96 -16.22
C LEU A 215 3.77 9.79 -16.48
N ILE A 216 4.19 8.66 -17.07
CA ILE A 216 5.58 8.31 -17.33
C ILE A 216 5.75 7.99 -18.83
N PRO A 217 5.99 8.98 -19.68
CA PRO A 217 6.18 8.77 -21.11
C PRO A 217 7.34 7.80 -21.38
N GLY A 218 7.09 6.81 -22.24
CA GLY A 218 8.05 5.76 -22.59
C GLY A 218 8.05 4.54 -21.68
N LEU A 219 7.25 4.54 -20.62
CA LEU A 219 6.96 3.33 -19.84
C LEU A 219 5.85 2.55 -20.57
N ASP A 220 6.14 1.30 -20.92
CA ASP A 220 5.17 0.41 -21.58
C ASP A 220 4.70 -0.67 -20.59
N LEU A 221 3.92 -0.25 -19.60
CA LEU A 221 3.19 -1.20 -18.79
C LEU A 221 2.08 -1.81 -19.65
N ARG A 222 2.11 -3.14 -19.85
CA ARG A 222 1.07 -3.83 -20.61
C ARG A 222 -0.30 -3.53 -20.01
N THR A 223 -1.09 -2.78 -20.73
CA THR A 223 -2.51 -2.62 -20.42
C THR A 223 -3.14 -3.96 -20.69
N ALA A 224 -3.58 -4.66 -19.65
CA ALA A 224 -4.36 -5.88 -19.82
C ALA A 224 -5.66 -5.49 -20.54
N ALA A 225 -5.67 -5.54 -21.86
CA ALA A 225 -6.88 -5.76 -22.61
C ALA A 225 -7.54 -6.98 -21.98
N ILE A 226 -8.85 -6.92 -21.77
CA ILE A 226 -9.69 -7.99 -21.27
C ILE A 226 -9.28 -9.27 -22.02
N SER A 227 -8.35 -10.03 -21.50
CA SER A 227 -8.03 -11.34 -22.04
C SER A 227 -8.98 -12.31 -21.36
N ASP A 228 -10.07 -12.60 -22.03
CA ASP A 228 -10.83 -13.83 -21.89
C ASP A 228 -9.91 -15.01 -22.26
N VAL A 229 -8.98 -15.32 -21.40
CA VAL A 229 -8.27 -16.60 -21.44
C VAL A 229 -8.07 -17.02 -19.98
N HIS A 230 -8.98 -17.88 -19.55
CA HIS A 230 -8.74 -18.81 -18.48
C HIS A 230 -7.56 -19.71 -18.90
N ASP A 231 -6.34 -19.33 -18.52
CA ASP A 231 -5.23 -20.27 -18.46
C ASP A 231 -4.79 -20.41 -17.00
N GLN A 232 -5.26 -21.50 -16.41
CA GLN A 232 -4.78 -22.04 -15.15
C GLN A 232 -3.32 -22.45 -15.35
N GLY A 233 -2.40 -21.80 -14.67
CA GLY A 233 -1.08 -22.37 -14.49
C GLY A 233 0.13 -21.50 -14.79
N THR A 234 0.18 -20.25 -14.33
CA THR A 234 1.47 -19.60 -14.08
C THR A 234 1.33 -18.73 -12.84
N HIS A 235 2.16 -18.98 -11.84
CA HIS A 235 2.29 -18.15 -10.65
C HIS A 235 2.63 -16.73 -11.10
N THR A 236 1.63 -15.85 -11.15
CA THR A 236 1.85 -14.40 -11.33
C THR A 236 2.50 -13.91 -10.05
N THR A 237 3.80 -13.94 -10.01
CA THR A 237 4.61 -13.44 -8.90
C THR A 237 4.34 -11.95 -8.80
N THR A 238 3.61 -11.56 -7.78
CA THR A 238 3.18 -10.18 -7.55
C THR A 238 4.33 -9.43 -6.90
N PHE A 239 5.21 -8.85 -7.72
CA PHE A 239 6.31 -8.03 -7.25
C PHE A 239 5.85 -6.58 -7.12
N SER A 240 6.24 -5.90 -6.03
CA SER A 240 6.10 -4.46 -5.93
C SER A 240 7.30 -3.78 -6.57
N GLU A 241 7.06 -2.75 -7.36
CA GLU A 241 8.09 -1.97 -8.07
C GLU A 241 7.79 -0.48 -8.02
N MET A 242 8.85 0.33 -7.92
CA MET A 242 8.78 1.79 -7.95
C MET A 242 9.19 2.33 -9.30
N PHE A 243 8.42 3.28 -9.80
CA PHE A 243 8.68 3.99 -11.05
C PHE A 243 8.95 5.46 -10.76
N PRO A 244 10.09 6.02 -11.21
CA PRO A 244 10.38 7.42 -11.03
C PRO A 244 9.47 8.27 -11.93
N LEU A 245 8.94 9.36 -11.39
CA LEU A 245 8.13 10.31 -12.14
C LEU A 245 9.03 11.35 -12.79
N PRO A 246 8.80 11.72 -14.06
CA PRO A 246 9.63 12.68 -14.79
C PRO A 246 9.60 14.10 -14.17
N PHE A 247 8.57 14.40 -13.39
CA PHE A 247 8.40 15.67 -12.67
C PHE A 247 8.80 15.57 -11.19
N GLY A 248 9.50 14.48 -10.80
CA GLY A 248 9.93 14.19 -9.43
C GLY A 248 8.91 13.42 -8.61
N GLY A 249 9.42 12.57 -7.71
CA GLY A 249 8.62 11.62 -6.93
C GLY A 249 8.59 10.21 -7.52
N TRP A 250 7.77 9.34 -6.94
CA TRP A 250 7.73 7.91 -7.24
C TRP A 250 6.30 7.38 -7.20
N ILE A 251 5.96 6.53 -8.13
CA ILE A 251 4.77 5.67 -8.06
C ILE A 251 5.22 4.26 -7.69
N ILE A 252 4.53 3.64 -6.72
CA ILE A 252 4.65 2.22 -6.41
C ILE A 252 3.42 1.53 -6.99
N ASP A 253 3.62 0.66 -7.97
CA ASP A 253 2.57 -0.22 -8.46
C ASP A 253 2.64 -1.59 -7.78
N THR A 254 1.49 -2.07 -7.37
CA THR A 254 1.34 -3.39 -6.76
C THR A 254 0.39 -4.23 -7.61
N PRO A 255 0.87 -4.89 -8.68
CA PRO A 255 0.01 -5.64 -9.56
C PRO A 255 -0.72 -6.77 -8.80
N GLY A 256 -2.01 -6.93 -9.08
CA GLY A 256 -2.80 -8.05 -8.54
C GLY A 256 -3.19 -7.95 -7.07
N VAL A 257 -3.10 -6.80 -6.44
CA VAL A 257 -3.59 -6.61 -5.06
C VAL A 257 -5.12 -6.57 -5.04
N ARG A 258 -5.73 -7.75 -5.16
CA ARG A 258 -7.18 -7.95 -4.90
C ARG A 258 -7.52 -7.91 -3.40
N GLY A 259 -6.55 -7.71 -2.54
CA GLY A 259 -6.65 -7.79 -1.09
C GLY A 259 -5.97 -6.63 -0.38
N PHE A 260 -6.27 -5.39 -0.77
CA PHE A 260 -6.02 -4.26 0.09
C PHE A 260 -7.00 -4.38 1.26
N GLY A 261 -6.52 -4.51 2.47
CA GLY A 261 -7.40 -4.39 3.62
C GLY A 261 -7.69 -5.65 4.41
N THR A 262 -6.71 -6.51 4.61
CA THR A 262 -6.74 -7.37 5.78
C THR A 262 -5.90 -6.73 6.87
N ILE A 263 -6.48 -5.76 7.54
CA ILE A 263 -5.86 -5.12 8.69
C ILE A 263 -6.14 -6.02 9.89
N GLU A 264 -5.17 -6.17 10.77
CA GLU A 264 -5.39 -6.67 12.13
C GLU A 264 -6.09 -5.56 12.91
N MET A 265 -7.40 -5.40 12.71
CA MET A 265 -8.24 -4.50 13.50
C MET A 265 -8.96 -5.32 14.56
N THR A 266 -9.03 -4.79 15.76
CA THR A 266 -10.04 -5.25 16.72
C THR A 266 -11.39 -4.61 16.37
N PRO A 267 -12.53 -5.23 16.74
CA PRO A 267 -13.84 -4.62 16.51
C PRO A 267 -13.95 -3.19 17.03
N GLN A 268 -13.30 -2.89 18.17
CA GLN A 268 -13.30 -1.58 18.80
C GLN A 268 -12.53 -0.53 17.99
N GLU A 269 -11.52 -0.94 17.21
CA GLU A 269 -10.69 -0.03 16.43
C GLU A 269 -11.33 0.35 15.08
N VAL A 270 -12.28 -0.43 14.56
CA VAL A 270 -12.85 -0.20 13.22
C VAL A 270 -13.46 1.19 13.09
N SER A 271 -14.16 1.67 14.13
CA SER A 271 -14.77 3.01 14.14
C SER A 271 -13.74 4.14 14.01
N HIS A 272 -12.52 3.94 14.51
CA HIS A 272 -11.45 4.92 14.45
C HIS A 272 -10.95 5.18 13.02
N TYR A 273 -11.17 4.21 12.12
CA TYR A 273 -10.74 4.27 10.72
C TYR A 273 -11.84 4.73 9.75
N PHE A 274 -12.97 5.21 10.31
CA PHE A 274 -14.03 5.91 9.61
C PHE A 274 -14.14 7.32 10.21
N PRO A 275 -13.46 8.33 9.65
CA PRO A 275 -13.31 9.65 10.30
C PRO A 275 -14.64 10.31 10.71
N GLU A 276 -15.70 10.13 9.93
CA GLU A 276 -17.03 10.64 10.24
C GLU A 276 -17.70 9.89 11.39
N ILE A 277 -17.50 8.57 11.49
CA ILE A 277 -17.99 7.73 12.59
C ILE A 277 -17.21 8.05 13.85
N PHE A 278 -15.89 8.14 13.75
CA PHE A 278 -15.01 8.46 14.87
C PHE A 278 -15.35 9.82 15.49
N ARG A 279 -15.50 10.86 14.65
CA ARG A 279 -15.92 12.18 15.14
C ARG A 279 -17.28 12.18 15.83
N ALA A 280 -18.24 11.41 15.33
CA ALA A 280 -19.54 11.30 15.95
C ALA A 280 -19.50 10.47 17.24
N SER A 281 -18.56 9.53 17.37
CA SER A 281 -18.45 8.64 18.53
C SER A 281 -18.11 9.36 19.84
N ASP A 282 -17.49 10.55 19.78
CA ASP A 282 -17.15 11.38 20.96
C ASP A 282 -18.40 11.74 21.79
N GLU A 283 -19.58 11.79 21.15
CA GLU A 283 -20.86 12.11 21.79
C GLU A 283 -21.64 10.84 22.24
N CYS A 284 -21.07 9.63 22.10
CA CYS A 284 -21.72 8.42 22.55
C CYS A 284 -21.80 8.33 24.06
N ARG A 285 -22.90 7.76 24.56
CA ARG A 285 -23.11 7.55 25.99
C ARG A 285 -22.08 6.60 26.62
N PHE A 286 -21.61 5.60 25.86
CA PHE A 286 -20.69 4.57 26.32
C PHE A 286 -19.38 4.67 25.57
N GLY A 287 -18.24 4.58 26.28
CA GLY A 287 -16.91 4.68 25.68
C GLY A 287 -16.50 3.45 24.86
N ASP A 288 -17.18 2.32 25.04
CA ASP A 288 -16.98 1.07 24.31
C ASP A 288 -18.13 0.78 23.31
N CYS A 289 -18.83 1.83 22.89
CA CYS A 289 -19.95 1.73 21.96
C CYS A 289 -19.54 1.09 20.63
N SER A 290 -20.24 0.02 20.23
CA SER A 290 -20.02 -0.64 18.94
C SER A 290 -20.78 0.02 17.79
N HIS A 291 -21.60 1.05 18.10
CA HIS A 291 -22.43 1.80 17.15
C HIS A 291 -23.40 0.94 16.34
N THR A 292 -23.85 -0.17 16.92
CA THR A 292 -24.76 -1.13 16.26
C THR A 292 -26.17 -1.10 16.83
N HIS A 293 -26.32 -1.04 18.15
CA HIS A 293 -27.62 -1.16 18.83
C HIS A 293 -27.71 -0.45 20.18
N GLU A 294 -26.63 0.22 20.63
CA GLU A 294 -26.56 0.81 21.95
C GLU A 294 -27.50 2.01 22.10
N PRO A 295 -28.23 2.11 23.22
CA PRO A 295 -29.11 3.25 23.47
C PRO A 295 -28.28 4.52 23.70
N GLY A 296 -28.65 5.60 23.03
CA GLY A 296 -27.91 6.87 23.11
C GLY A 296 -26.62 6.89 22.28
N CYS A 297 -26.52 6.03 21.27
CA CYS A 297 -25.43 6.06 20.31
C CYS A 297 -25.54 7.30 19.41
N ALA A 298 -24.51 8.16 19.45
CA ALA A 298 -24.48 9.37 18.63
C ALA A 298 -24.24 9.08 17.15
N VAL A 299 -23.58 7.99 16.83
CA VAL A 299 -23.37 7.54 15.44
C VAL A 299 -24.70 7.12 14.80
N LEU A 300 -25.53 6.33 15.50
CA LEU A 300 -26.86 5.96 15.00
C LEU A 300 -27.76 7.20 14.84
N LYS A 301 -27.71 8.14 15.78
CA LYS A 301 -28.41 9.42 15.65
C LYS A 301 -27.91 10.23 14.44
N ALA A 302 -26.59 10.30 14.23
CA ALA A 302 -26.02 10.98 13.07
C ALA A 302 -26.41 10.32 11.74
N LEU A 303 -26.61 9.00 11.73
CA LEU A 303 -27.11 8.25 10.58
C LEU A 303 -28.59 8.61 10.29
N GLU A 304 -29.46 8.63 11.31
CA GLU A 304 -30.86 9.05 11.20
C GLU A 304 -31.01 10.49 10.69
N GLU A 305 -30.11 11.36 11.09
CA GLU A 305 -30.03 12.78 10.69
C GLU A 305 -29.34 12.97 9.32
N ASN A 306 -28.95 11.91 8.61
CA ASN A 306 -28.19 11.92 7.34
C ASN A 306 -26.84 12.68 7.42
N ARG A 307 -26.24 12.82 8.60
CA ARG A 307 -24.88 13.36 8.78
C ARG A 307 -23.80 12.33 8.50
N ILE A 308 -24.16 11.04 8.58
CA ILE A 308 -23.33 9.91 8.13
C ILE A 308 -24.09 9.21 7.00
N ALA A 309 -23.42 8.96 5.89
CA ALA A 309 -24.03 8.28 4.75
C ALA A 309 -24.28 6.79 5.05
N GLN A 310 -25.46 6.30 4.68
CA GLN A 310 -25.85 4.89 4.88
C GLN A 310 -24.86 3.91 4.22
N SER A 311 -24.30 4.25 3.05
CA SER A 311 -23.30 3.42 2.36
C SER A 311 -22.03 3.25 3.19
N ARG A 312 -21.56 4.30 3.83
CA ARG A 312 -20.37 4.30 4.69
C ARG A 312 -20.62 3.47 5.96
N TYR A 313 -21.76 3.66 6.57
CA TYR A 313 -22.16 2.86 7.74
C TYR A 313 -22.30 1.37 7.40
N ASN A 314 -22.86 1.03 6.23
CA ASN A 314 -22.93 -0.35 5.75
C ASN A 314 -21.53 -0.96 5.53
N SER A 315 -20.59 -0.19 5.03
CA SER A 315 -19.20 -0.61 4.87
C SER A 315 -18.52 -0.86 6.22
N TYR A 316 -18.77 0.01 7.21
CA TYR A 316 -18.35 -0.17 8.59
C TYR A 316 -18.87 -1.49 9.17
N LEU A 317 -20.16 -1.75 9.08
CA LEU A 317 -20.79 -3.00 9.55
C LEU A 317 -20.23 -4.23 8.83
N SER A 318 -19.95 -4.12 7.52
CA SER A 318 -19.35 -5.22 6.75
C SER A 318 -17.99 -5.61 7.29
N ILE A 319 -17.16 -4.64 7.66
CA ILE A 319 -15.83 -4.91 8.25
C ILE A 319 -15.98 -5.54 9.64
N LEU A 320 -16.87 -5.03 10.50
CA LEU A 320 -17.15 -5.61 11.81
C LEU A 320 -17.56 -7.08 11.71
N ASN A 321 -18.53 -7.38 10.85
CA ASN A 321 -19.03 -8.75 10.68
C ASN A 321 -17.95 -9.72 10.20
N GLU A 322 -17.04 -9.25 9.32
CA GLU A 322 -15.93 -10.07 8.85
C GLU A 322 -14.92 -10.40 9.96
N ILE A 323 -14.72 -9.48 10.91
CA ILE A 323 -13.87 -9.69 12.07
C ILE A 323 -14.51 -10.72 13.01
N ASP A 324 -15.80 -10.58 13.32
CA ASP A 324 -16.54 -11.46 14.22
C ASP A 324 -16.68 -12.89 13.68
N GLU A 325 -16.85 -13.05 12.36
CA GLU A 325 -16.87 -14.36 11.70
C GLU A 325 -15.49 -15.05 11.67
N GLY A 326 -14.46 -14.41 12.21
CA GLY A 326 -13.10 -14.96 12.28
C GLY A 326 -12.39 -15.06 10.94
N LYS A 327 -12.91 -14.39 9.89
CA LYS A 327 -12.20 -14.19 8.63
C LYS A 327 -10.93 -13.36 8.87
N TYR A 328 -10.91 -12.61 9.96
CA TYR A 328 -9.80 -11.79 10.46
C TYR A 328 -9.46 -12.18 11.91
N ARG A 329 -9.05 -13.44 12.14
CA ARG A 329 -8.60 -13.82 13.49
C ARG A 329 -7.33 -13.05 13.84
N ALA A 330 -7.39 -12.27 14.95
CA ALA A 330 -6.20 -11.78 15.63
C ALA A 330 -5.29 -12.97 16.02
N PRO A 331 -3.97 -12.86 15.92
CA PRO A 331 -3.09 -13.87 16.47
C PRO A 331 -3.27 -13.94 17.99
N GLN A 332 -3.58 -15.14 18.51
CA GLN A 332 -3.49 -15.43 19.94
C GLN A 332 -2.04 -15.43 20.38
#